data_5e03b3a97c579091568fa75d3290fb63
#
_entry.id   5e03b3a97c579091568fa75d3290fb63
#
_cell.length_a   1.000
_cell.length_b   1.000
_cell.length_c   1.000
_cell.angle_alpha   90.00
_cell.angle_beta   90.00
_cell.angle_gamma   90.00
#
_symmetry.space_group_name_H-M   'P 1'
#
loop_
_entity.id
_entity.type
_entity.pdbx_description
1 polymer ?
#
loop_
_entity_poly.entity_id
_entity_poly.type
_entity_poly.pdbx_seq_one_letter_code
_entity_poly.pdbx_strand_id
1 'polypeptide(L)'
;MYLEGALRRIRSVADYQFGKGVGMALFPQGVKIFFSRKTGRIRYVYLEGKRLGTMRPTDGFFSLSIDGAKRVVQCGKRAKCFVTVRSEVAKFAAEGGDVFATHVVRADDDIRAKDEVLVLDEEGKVLAVGRAVLSGEEMKAFKRGVAVKVRH
;
A
#
# COMPACT_ATOMS: atom_id res chain seq x y z
N MET A 1 5.00 -4.97 -26.98
CA MET A 1 5.11 -6.32 -26.46
C MET A 1 5.79 -6.38 -25.12
N TYR A 2 6.99 -5.87 -25.05
CA TYR A 2 7.76 -5.78 -23.83
C TYR A 2 7.03 -4.99 -22.75
N LEU A 3 6.50 -3.82 -23.10
CA LEU A 3 5.71 -3.00 -22.18
C LEU A 3 4.39 -3.64 -21.77
N GLU A 4 3.73 -4.34 -22.69
CA GLU A 4 2.46 -5.00 -22.38
C GLU A 4 2.64 -6.13 -21.38
N GLY A 5 3.71 -6.90 -21.52
CA GLY A 5 4.03 -7.95 -20.56
C GLY A 5 4.33 -7.39 -19.18
N ALA A 6 5.09 -6.29 -19.13
CA ALA A 6 5.41 -5.63 -17.87
C ALA A 6 4.16 -5.05 -17.21
N LEU A 7 3.30 -4.40 -17.99
CA LEU A 7 2.06 -3.82 -17.48
C LEU A 7 1.14 -4.90 -16.89
N ARG A 8 1.00 -6.02 -17.59
CA ARG A 8 0.21 -7.14 -17.09
C ARG A 8 0.78 -7.68 -15.79
N ARG A 9 2.09 -7.78 -15.72
CA ARG A 9 2.76 -8.30 -14.54
C ARG A 9 2.54 -7.40 -13.32
N ILE A 10 2.75 -6.10 -13.47
CA ILE A 10 2.57 -5.19 -12.32
C ILE A 10 1.12 -5.14 -11.85
N ARG A 11 0.17 -5.23 -12.78
CA ARG A 11 -1.24 -5.29 -12.43
C ARG A 11 -1.59 -6.57 -11.66
N SER A 12 -1.00 -7.70 -12.07
CA SER A 12 -1.23 -8.97 -11.37
C SER A 12 -0.69 -8.93 -9.95
N VAL A 13 0.49 -8.35 -9.77
CA VAL A 13 1.06 -8.21 -8.44
C VAL A 13 0.19 -7.31 -7.56
N ALA A 14 -0.28 -6.19 -8.12
CA ALA A 14 -1.15 -5.28 -7.38
C ALA A 14 -2.48 -5.94 -7.01
N ASP A 15 -3.05 -6.74 -7.91
CA ASP A 15 -4.29 -7.49 -7.61
C ASP A 15 -4.06 -8.44 -6.44
N TYR A 16 -2.94 -9.12 -6.43
CA TYR A 16 -2.61 -10.04 -5.37
C TYR A 16 -2.43 -9.31 -4.02
N GLN A 17 -1.72 -8.19 -4.02
CA GLN A 17 -1.45 -7.44 -2.80
C GLN A 17 -2.66 -6.67 -2.27
N PHE A 18 -3.38 -6.00 -3.16
CA PHE A 18 -4.35 -4.97 -2.77
C PHE A 18 -5.78 -5.27 -3.14
N GLY A 19 -6.03 -6.37 -3.84
CA GLY A 19 -7.37 -6.80 -4.16
C GLY A 19 -7.60 -6.98 -5.65
N LYS A 20 -8.44 -7.94 -5.99
CA LYS A 20 -8.75 -8.26 -7.38
C LYS A 20 -9.33 -7.05 -8.11
N GLY A 21 -8.75 -6.71 -9.24
CA GLY A 21 -9.17 -5.56 -10.05
C GLY A 21 -8.49 -4.25 -9.68
N VAL A 22 -7.77 -4.21 -8.55
CA VAL A 22 -7.07 -3.01 -8.12
C VAL A 22 -5.91 -2.68 -9.08
N GLY A 23 -5.30 -3.70 -9.67
CA GLY A 23 -4.16 -3.49 -10.56
C GLY A 23 -4.46 -2.56 -11.72
N MET A 24 -5.65 -2.65 -12.31
CA MET A 24 -6.04 -1.76 -13.42
C MET A 24 -6.26 -0.33 -12.95
N ALA A 25 -6.77 -0.15 -11.74
CA ALA A 25 -7.00 1.19 -11.18
C ALA A 25 -5.69 1.82 -10.72
N LEU A 26 -4.82 1.03 -10.12
CA LEU A 26 -3.52 1.52 -9.62
C LEU A 26 -2.59 1.84 -10.80
N PHE A 27 -2.55 0.96 -11.79
CA PHE A 27 -1.65 1.10 -12.94
C PHE A 27 -2.46 1.15 -14.24
N PRO A 28 -3.09 2.31 -14.55
CA PRO A 28 -3.88 2.43 -15.77
C PRO A 28 -3.00 2.52 -17.00
N GLN A 29 -3.62 2.59 -18.19
CA GLN A 29 -2.88 2.89 -19.41
C GLN A 29 -2.19 4.23 -19.26
N GLY A 30 -0.98 4.33 -19.80
CA GLY A 30 -0.21 5.56 -19.74
C GLY A 30 0.83 5.59 -18.63
N VAL A 31 0.87 4.58 -17.76
CA VAL A 31 1.94 4.49 -16.77
C VAL A 31 3.28 4.27 -17.47
N LYS A 32 4.33 4.82 -16.88
CA LYS A 32 5.71 4.60 -17.32
C LYS A 32 6.38 3.65 -16.35
N ILE A 33 6.95 2.60 -16.90
CA ILE A 33 7.62 1.57 -16.10
C ILE A 33 9.12 1.74 -16.29
N PHE A 34 9.83 1.90 -15.19
CA PHE A 34 11.28 2.01 -15.18
C PHE A 34 11.91 0.73 -14.67
N PHE A 35 12.96 0.30 -15.34
CA PHE A 35 13.64 -0.95 -15.03
C PHE A 35 15.00 -0.66 -14.40
N SER A 36 15.47 -1.55 -13.54
CA SER A 36 16.79 -1.45 -12.97
C SER A 36 17.84 -1.68 -14.05
N ARG A 37 18.84 -0.81 -14.12
CA ARG A 37 19.94 -0.97 -15.07
C ARG A 37 20.79 -2.19 -14.75
N LYS A 38 20.93 -2.53 -13.47
CA LYS A 38 21.76 -3.66 -13.05
C LYS A 38 21.12 -5.00 -13.32
N THR A 39 19.82 -5.12 -13.05
CA THR A 39 19.15 -6.42 -13.08
C THR A 39 18.16 -6.58 -14.21
N GLY A 40 17.76 -5.48 -14.87
CA GLY A 40 16.73 -5.50 -15.89
C GLY A 40 15.33 -5.71 -15.34
N ARG A 41 15.18 -5.74 -14.01
CA ARG A 41 13.88 -5.96 -13.38
C ARG A 41 13.11 -4.64 -13.24
N ILE A 42 11.78 -4.76 -13.20
CA ILE A 42 10.90 -3.62 -12.96
C ILE A 42 11.26 -2.99 -11.63
N ARG A 43 11.34 -1.65 -11.59
CA ARG A 43 11.71 -0.92 -10.39
C ARG A 43 10.64 0.09 -9.98
N TYR A 44 10.34 1.05 -10.84
CA TYR A 44 9.41 2.14 -10.52
C TYR A 44 8.28 2.20 -11.51
N VAL A 45 7.11 2.64 -11.05
CA VAL A 45 5.96 2.90 -11.92
C VAL A 45 5.50 4.33 -11.66
N TYR A 46 5.43 5.13 -12.73
CA TYR A 46 5.02 6.53 -12.68
C TYR A 46 3.77 6.75 -13.53
N LEU A 47 2.99 7.72 -13.12
CA LEU A 47 1.86 8.21 -13.93
C LEU A 47 1.90 9.73 -13.89
N GLU A 48 2.02 10.34 -15.07
CA GLU A 48 2.03 11.81 -15.20
C GLU A 48 3.05 12.47 -14.27
N GLY A 49 4.22 11.89 -14.21
CA GLY A 49 5.33 12.42 -13.42
C GLY A 49 5.30 12.08 -11.94
N LYS A 50 4.26 11.38 -11.48
CA LYS A 50 4.15 11.00 -10.06
C LYS A 50 4.42 9.52 -9.89
N ARG A 51 5.30 9.17 -8.97
CA ARG A 51 5.58 7.77 -8.68
C ARG A 51 4.39 7.17 -7.94
N LEU A 52 3.90 6.05 -8.45
CA LEU A 52 2.81 5.32 -7.81
C LEU A 52 3.31 4.23 -6.89
N GLY A 53 4.40 3.59 -7.28
CA GLY A 53 4.94 2.49 -6.49
C GLY A 53 6.34 2.11 -6.91
N THR A 54 6.97 1.33 -6.04
CA THR A 54 8.32 0.78 -6.25
C THR A 54 8.24 -0.72 -6.03
N MET A 55 8.68 -1.50 -7.00
CA MET A 55 8.74 -2.94 -6.83
C MET A 55 10.00 -3.27 -6.03
N ARG A 56 9.81 -3.91 -4.88
CA ARG A 56 10.92 -4.26 -4.00
C ARG A 56 11.72 -5.41 -4.61
N PRO A 57 13.04 -5.28 -4.70
CA PRO A 57 13.85 -6.36 -5.28
C PRO A 57 13.87 -7.63 -4.45
N THR A 58 13.56 -7.54 -3.14
CA THR A 58 13.62 -8.68 -2.24
C THR A 58 12.48 -9.66 -2.43
N ASP A 59 11.26 -9.18 -2.70
CA ASP A 59 10.09 -10.06 -2.79
C ASP A 59 9.23 -9.84 -4.04
N GLY A 60 9.51 -8.82 -4.82
CA GLY A 60 8.75 -8.54 -6.03
C GLY A 60 7.38 -7.91 -5.78
N PHE A 61 7.12 -7.48 -4.56
CA PHE A 61 5.89 -6.77 -4.22
C PHE A 61 6.11 -5.27 -4.21
N PHE A 62 5.02 -4.52 -4.28
CA PHE A 62 5.08 -3.06 -4.34
C PHE A 62 5.05 -2.40 -2.97
N SER A 63 5.90 -1.38 -2.83
CA SER A 63 5.74 -0.35 -1.82
C SER A 63 5.06 0.82 -2.52
N LEU A 64 4.03 1.39 -1.91
CA LEU A 64 3.25 2.46 -2.54
C LEU A 64 3.70 3.83 -2.09
N SER A 65 3.52 4.82 -2.97
CA SER A 65 3.53 6.22 -2.60
C SER A 65 2.14 6.60 -2.09
N ILE A 66 1.99 7.80 -1.55
CA ILE A 66 0.66 8.31 -1.17
C ILE A 66 -0.25 8.41 -2.40
N ASP A 67 0.30 8.83 -3.54
CA ASP A 67 -0.48 8.90 -4.79
C ASP A 67 -0.96 7.53 -5.22
N GLY A 68 -0.12 6.51 -5.11
CA GLY A 68 -0.53 5.14 -5.40
C GLY A 68 -1.60 4.66 -4.43
N ALA A 69 -1.43 4.94 -3.15
CA ALA A 69 -2.41 4.55 -2.13
C ALA A 69 -3.79 5.17 -2.38
N LYS A 70 -3.82 6.44 -2.79
CA LYS A 70 -5.09 7.10 -3.12
C LYS A 70 -5.82 6.40 -4.25
N ARG A 71 -5.10 5.90 -5.24
CA ARG A 71 -5.71 5.16 -6.33
C ARG A 71 -6.29 3.82 -5.85
N VAL A 72 -5.60 3.16 -4.93
CA VAL A 72 -6.09 1.91 -4.35
C VAL A 72 -7.39 2.15 -3.58
N VAL A 73 -7.44 3.20 -2.77
CA VAL A 73 -8.62 3.53 -1.96
C VAL A 73 -9.85 3.79 -2.85
N GLN A 74 -9.65 4.36 -4.03
CA GLN A 74 -10.76 4.61 -4.97
C GLN A 74 -11.47 3.34 -5.42
N CYS A 75 -10.86 2.18 -5.26
CA CYS A 75 -11.48 0.89 -5.60
C CYS A 75 -12.54 0.45 -4.59
N GLY A 76 -12.61 1.12 -3.46
CA GLY A 76 -13.62 0.82 -2.44
C GLY A 76 -13.54 -0.60 -1.92
N LYS A 77 -14.64 -1.33 -1.96
CA LYS A 77 -14.73 -2.68 -1.39
C LYS A 77 -13.83 -3.73 -2.04
N ARG A 78 -13.33 -3.47 -3.24
CA ARG A 78 -12.41 -4.39 -3.92
C ARG A 78 -11.03 -4.36 -3.28
N ALA A 79 -10.66 -3.22 -2.70
CA ALA A 79 -9.34 -3.02 -2.15
C ALA A 79 -9.24 -3.58 -0.74
N LYS A 80 -8.05 -4.00 -0.39
CA LYS A 80 -7.74 -4.53 0.94
C LYS A 80 -6.41 -3.96 1.43
N CYS A 81 -5.98 -4.40 2.59
CA CYS A 81 -4.76 -3.93 3.27
C CYS A 81 -4.94 -2.57 3.93
N PHE A 82 -6.14 -2.28 4.38
CA PHE A 82 -6.46 -1.02 5.05
C PHE A 82 -6.34 -1.17 6.57
N VAL A 83 -5.72 -0.16 7.18
CA VAL A 83 -5.67 -0.01 8.63
C VAL A 83 -6.26 1.36 8.95
N THR A 84 -7.39 1.36 9.64
CA THR A 84 -8.07 2.60 10.02
C THR A 84 -7.71 2.96 11.44
N VAL A 85 -7.28 4.20 11.65
CA VAL A 85 -6.88 4.69 12.96
C VAL A 85 -7.86 5.72 13.49
N ARG A 86 -7.84 5.90 14.81
CA ARG A 86 -8.68 6.91 15.48
C ARG A 86 -8.35 8.30 14.97
N SER A 87 -9.37 9.14 14.89
CA SER A 87 -9.23 10.53 14.43
C SER A 87 -8.20 11.31 15.23
N GLU A 88 -8.07 11.06 16.52
CA GLU A 88 -7.13 11.77 17.40
C GLU A 88 -5.67 11.59 17.02
N VAL A 89 -5.32 10.48 16.36
CA VAL A 89 -3.93 10.21 15.95
C VAL A 89 -3.71 10.42 14.45
N ALA A 90 -4.74 10.84 13.72
CA ALA A 90 -4.66 11.00 12.28
C ALA A 90 -3.52 11.92 11.86
N LYS A 91 -3.39 13.07 12.51
CA LYS A 91 -2.34 14.05 12.20
C LYS A 91 -0.96 13.45 12.43
N PHE A 92 -0.78 12.72 13.53
CA PHE A 92 0.50 12.10 13.86
C PHE A 92 0.92 11.09 12.79
N ALA A 93 -0.02 10.25 12.34
CA ALA A 93 0.25 9.28 11.28
C ALA A 93 0.56 9.98 9.95
N ALA A 94 -0.20 11.03 9.63
CA ALA A 94 0.01 11.79 8.39
C ALA A 94 1.37 12.48 8.37
N GLU A 95 1.93 12.77 9.52
CA GLU A 95 3.25 13.40 9.65
C GLU A 95 4.39 12.38 9.74
N GLY A 96 4.10 11.11 9.57
CA GLY A 96 5.11 10.05 9.52
C GLY A 96 5.27 9.25 10.80
N GLY A 97 4.42 9.46 11.79
CA GLY A 97 4.47 8.70 13.04
C GLY A 97 3.97 7.29 12.86
N ASP A 98 4.57 6.35 13.59
CA ASP A 98 4.15 4.96 13.54
C ASP A 98 2.76 4.79 14.15
N VAL A 99 2.04 3.76 13.68
CA VAL A 99 0.72 3.44 14.19
C VAL A 99 0.86 2.40 15.29
N PHE A 100 0.28 2.69 16.46
CA PHE A 100 0.25 1.76 17.58
C PHE A 100 -1.06 0.96 17.56
N ALA A 101 -0.98 -0.30 18.01
CA ALA A 101 -2.14 -1.18 17.99
C ALA A 101 -3.34 -0.59 18.75
N THR A 102 -3.09 0.10 19.84
CA THR A 102 -4.15 0.70 20.65
C THR A 102 -4.97 1.76 19.89
N HIS A 103 -4.42 2.32 18.81
CA HIS A 103 -5.11 3.34 18.02
C HIS A 103 -5.80 2.80 16.77
N VAL A 104 -5.72 1.50 16.53
CA VAL A 104 -6.37 0.89 15.37
C VAL A 104 -7.86 0.67 15.65
N VAL A 105 -8.70 1.22 14.78
CA VAL A 105 -10.16 1.06 14.86
C VAL A 105 -10.58 -0.17 14.06
N ARG A 106 -10.04 -0.32 12.86
CA ARG A 106 -10.32 -1.44 11.97
C ARG A 106 -9.04 -1.81 11.23
N ALA A 107 -8.91 -3.09 10.94
CA ALA A 107 -7.83 -3.58 10.10
C ALA A 107 -8.34 -4.80 9.35
N ASP A 108 -7.96 -4.92 8.09
CA ASP A 108 -8.35 -6.09 7.30
C ASP A 108 -7.73 -7.35 7.90
N ASP A 109 -8.52 -8.39 8.02
CA ASP A 109 -8.09 -9.65 8.64
C ASP A 109 -6.99 -10.35 7.84
N ASP A 110 -6.92 -10.09 6.54
CA ASP A 110 -5.95 -10.73 5.66
C ASP A 110 -4.54 -10.14 5.79
N ILE A 111 -4.38 -9.02 6.48
CA ILE A 111 -3.07 -8.40 6.66
C ILE A 111 -2.15 -9.33 7.44
N ARG A 112 -0.95 -9.51 6.93
CA ARG A 112 0.11 -10.26 7.59
C ARG A 112 1.27 -9.35 7.89
N ALA A 113 2.08 -9.72 8.87
CA ALA A 113 3.31 -8.98 9.16
C ALA A 113 4.14 -8.86 7.89
N LYS A 114 4.72 -7.69 7.68
CA LYS A 114 5.54 -7.29 6.53
C LYS A 114 4.73 -6.89 5.29
N ASP A 115 3.42 -7.04 5.30
CA ASP A 115 2.60 -6.55 4.18
C ASP A 115 2.65 -5.04 4.07
N GLU A 116 2.54 -4.55 2.84
CA GLU A 116 2.33 -3.14 2.59
C GLU A 116 0.89 -2.80 2.96
N VAL A 117 0.71 -1.76 3.78
CA VAL A 117 -0.63 -1.36 4.24
C VAL A 117 -0.86 0.12 4.05
N LEU A 118 -2.12 0.48 3.90
CA LEU A 118 -2.58 1.85 3.77
C LEU A 118 -3.24 2.25 5.08
N VAL A 119 -2.76 3.35 5.65
CA VAL A 119 -3.31 3.88 6.90
C VAL A 119 -4.33 4.94 6.56
N LEU A 120 -5.55 4.74 7.02
CA LEU A 120 -6.68 5.63 6.73
C LEU A 120 -7.22 6.24 8.02
N ASP A 121 -7.83 7.42 7.89
CA ASP A 121 -8.61 7.97 8.99
C ASP A 121 -10.01 7.33 8.99
N GLU A 122 -10.84 7.71 9.94
CA GLU A 122 -12.17 7.14 10.07
C GLU A 122 -13.12 7.54 8.94
N GLU A 123 -12.74 8.54 8.15
CA GLU A 123 -13.50 8.96 6.97
C GLU A 123 -13.01 8.29 5.69
N GLY A 124 -11.98 7.45 5.79
CA GLY A 124 -11.43 6.74 4.65
C GLY A 124 -10.38 7.48 3.88
N LYS A 125 -9.88 8.60 4.40
CA LYS A 125 -8.82 9.36 3.75
C LYS A 125 -7.46 8.74 4.03
N VAL A 126 -6.62 8.68 2.99
CA VAL A 126 -5.25 8.15 3.13
C VAL A 126 -4.42 9.10 3.96
N LEU A 127 -3.86 8.60 5.05
CA LEU A 127 -2.96 9.34 5.92
C LEU A 127 -1.51 8.98 5.64
N ALA A 128 -1.25 7.71 5.42
CA ALA A 128 0.12 7.21 5.32
C ALA A 128 0.12 5.85 4.66
N VAL A 129 1.31 5.41 4.27
CA VAL A 129 1.56 4.05 3.82
C VAL A 129 2.74 3.53 4.61
N GLY A 130 2.76 2.23 4.82
CA GLY A 130 3.84 1.63 5.57
C GLY A 130 3.79 0.12 5.53
N ARG A 131 4.52 -0.47 6.45
CA ARG A 131 4.67 -1.91 6.54
C ARG A 131 4.03 -2.40 7.84
N ALA A 132 3.19 -3.42 7.74
CA ALA A 132 2.59 -4.02 8.91
C ALA A 132 3.67 -4.70 9.77
N VAL A 133 3.63 -4.44 11.05
CA VAL A 133 4.48 -5.11 12.04
C VAL A 133 3.69 -6.27 12.64
N LEU A 134 2.39 -6.06 12.82
CA LEU A 134 1.47 -7.06 13.34
C LEU A 134 0.52 -7.51 12.22
N SER A 135 -0.09 -8.68 12.39
CA SER A 135 -1.16 -9.10 11.49
C SER A 135 -2.40 -8.26 11.78
N GLY A 136 -3.37 -8.27 10.85
CA GLY A 136 -4.63 -7.55 11.03
C GLY A 136 -5.36 -7.98 12.29
N GLU A 137 -5.36 -9.28 12.56
CA GLU A 137 -6.00 -9.79 13.77
C GLU A 137 -5.28 -9.32 15.03
N GLU A 138 -3.95 -9.35 15.02
CA GLU A 138 -3.15 -8.89 16.15
C GLU A 138 -3.34 -7.39 16.41
N MET A 139 -3.45 -6.59 15.35
CA MET A 139 -3.66 -5.16 15.49
C MET A 139 -4.92 -4.85 16.29
N LYS A 140 -5.96 -5.65 16.09
CA LYS A 140 -7.25 -5.45 16.78
C LYS A 140 -7.24 -6.04 18.19
N ALA A 141 -6.45 -7.07 18.41
CA ALA A 141 -6.41 -7.78 19.69
C ALA A 141 -5.40 -7.17 20.67
N PHE A 142 -4.28 -6.67 20.17
CA PHE A 142 -3.20 -6.18 21.02
C PHE A 142 -3.52 -4.77 21.53
N LYS A 143 -3.13 -4.51 22.76
CA LYS A 143 -3.31 -3.19 23.39
C LYS A 143 -2.00 -2.40 23.43
N ARG A 144 -0.90 -3.00 23.00
CA ARG A 144 0.43 -2.39 23.02
C ARG A 144 1.18 -2.74 21.75
N GLY A 145 2.20 -1.96 21.49
CA GLY A 145 3.13 -2.23 20.41
C GLY A 145 2.79 -1.51 19.12
N VAL A 146 3.79 -1.46 18.25
CA VAL A 146 3.66 -0.83 16.94
C VAL A 146 2.91 -1.78 16.02
N ALA A 147 1.84 -1.30 15.41
CA ALA A 147 1.06 -2.07 14.45
C ALA A 147 1.59 -1.85 13.04
N VAL A 148 1.89 -0.60 12.69
CA VAL A 148 2.39 -0.24 11.36
C VAL A 148 3.59 0.68 11.49
N LYS A 149 4.66 0.33 10.81
CA LYS A 149 5.81 1.22 10.67
C LYS A 149 5.59 2.08 9.44
N VAL A 150 5.32 3.34 9.65
CA VAL A 150 4.98 4.28 8.58
C VAL A 150 6.23 4.69 7.83
N ARG A 151 6.12 4.72 6.49
CA ARG A 151 7.22 5.14 5.62
C ARG A 151 7.00 6.56 5.09
N HIS A 152 5.75 6.86 4.77
CA HIS A 152 5.36 8.19 4.26
C HIS A 152 4.07 8.64 4.90
#